data_7a91f3c8e6dbb899289cc95e8ac302af
#
_entry.id   7a91f3c8e6dbb899289cc95e8ac302af
#
_cell.length_a   1.000
_cell.length_b   1.000
_cell.length_c   1.000
_cell.angle_alpha   90.00
_cell.angle_beta   90.00
_cell.angle_gamma   90.00
#
_symmetry.space_group_name_H-M   'P 1'
#
loop_
_entity.id
_entity.type
_entity.pdbx_description
1 polymer ?
#
loop_
_entity_poly.entity_id
_entity_poly.type
_entity_poly.pdbx_seq_one_letter_code
_entity_poly.pdbx_strand_id
1 'polypeptide(L)'
;MSGLLFACKPDMEHSALPDEPTPEQPAPEEPTPEEPAPEEPIYPENPLSTLEGDVELVFSADDSLSYADCFGNYYDTDSYMWGLYFQNYTSKEQLYVEIMCADHIYEVPLGTFVASDDVYATGVLVKGGFDEDGYQSYSWYTRLKMEEQSGATAPIFDGSITIEEAGEGLHRVIFDLVDDRGNSITGIYEGRMVLEDFRIN
;
A
#
# COMPACT_ATOMS: atom_id res chain seq x y z
N MET A 1 99.68 9.42 -9.06
CA MET A 1 99.64 10.34 -10.19
C MET A 1 98.16 10.71 -10.34
N SER A 2 97.83 11.81 -9.79
CA SER A 2 97.62 13.14 -10.38
C SER A 2 96.49 13.16 -11.40
N GLY A 3 95.53 13.96 -11.12
CA GLY A 3 94.73 14.63 -12.11
C GLY A 3 93.29 14.91 -11.67
N LEU A 4 93.10 15.98 -11.02
CA LEU A 4 92.33 17.21 -11.31
C LEU A 4 90.86 17.11 -11.46
N LEU A 5 90.24 17.69 -10.49
CA LEU A 5 88.98 18.42 -10.38
C LEU A 5 88.48 19.14 -11.63
N PHE A 6 87.19 19.07 -11.90
CA PHE A 6 86.45 20.24 -12.37
C PHE A 6 85.03 20.17 -11.76
N ALA A 7 84.74 21.20 -11.01
CA ALA A 7 83.41 21.50 -10.50
C ALA A 7 82.59 22.22 -11.58
N CYS A 8 81.36 21.77 -11.83
CA CYS A 8 80.32 22.59 -12.42
C CYS A 8 79.10 22.55 -11.52
N LYS A 9 78.75 23.73 -10.97
CA LYS A 9 77.44 24.00 -10.40
C LYS A 9 76.46 24.16 -11.55
N PRO A 10 75.26 23.58 -11.49
CA PRO A 10 74.17 24.14 -12.19
C PRO A 10 73.34 25.00 -11.23
N ASP A 11 72.91 26.15 -11.74
CA ASP A 11 71.94 27.07 -11.17
C ASP A 11 70.65 26.38 -10.91
N MET A 12 70.12 26.48 -9.67
CA MET A 12 68.72 26.12 -9.35
C MET A 12 67.84 27.30 -9.75
N GLU A 13 67.26 27.20 -10.92
CA GLU A 13 66.04 27.99 -11.22
C GLU A 13 64.94 27.59 -10.26
N HIS A 14 64.54 28.52 -9.45
CA HIS A 14 63.29 28.40 -8.64
C HIS A 14 62.10 28.42 -9.57
N SER A 15 61.65 27.23 -9.98
CA SER A 15 60.32 27.07 -10.60
C SER A 15 59.31 27.28 -9.51
N ALA A 16 58.57 28.39 -9.58
CA ALA A 16 57.41 28.63 -8.75
C ALA A 16 56.35 27.56 -9.09
N LEU A 17 55.98 26.79 -8.08
CA LEU A 17 54.82 25.89 -8.17
C LEU A 17 53.57 26.74 -8.42
N PRO A 18 52.67 26.33 -9.34
CA PRO A 18 51.39 26.99 -9.50
C PRO A 18 50.61 26.86 -8.21
N ASP A 19 49.98 27.96 -7.78
CA ASP A 19 49.07 28.03 -6.64
C ASP A 19 48.00 26.93 -6.79
N GLU A 20 47.88 26.05 -5.81
CA GLU A 20 46.77 25.11 -5.70
C GLU A 20 45.45 25.92 -5.60
N PRO A 21 44.42 25.58 -6.41
CA PRO A 21 43.12 26.23 -6.28
C PRO A 21 42.57 26.00 -4.88
N THR A 22 42.29 27.08 -4.18
CA THR A 22 41.57 27.03 -2.90
C THR A 22 40.26 26.27 -3.11
N PRO A 23 39.89 25.25 -2.29
CA PRO A 23 38.64 24.56 -2.42
C PRO A 23 37.49 25.56 -2.21
N GLU A 24 36.64 25.70 -3.23
CA GLU A 24 35.43 26.49 -3.13
C GLU A 24 34.55 25.92 -2.01
N GLN A 25 34.24 26.76 -1.04
CA GLN A 25 33.31 26.41 0.04
C GLN A 25 31.95 26.16 -0.58
N PRO A 26 31.32 24.99 -0.34
CA PRO A 26 30.00 24.72 -0.90
C PRO A 26 29.02 25.81 -0.46
N ALA A 27 28.24 26.29 -1.42
CA ALA A 27 27.17 27.24 -1.17
C ALA A 27 26.22 26.70 -0.11
N PRO A 28 25.64 27.54 0.76
CA PRO A 28 24.62 27.11 1.69
C PRO A 28 23.47 26.46 0.91
N GLU A 29 23.10 25.24 1.27
CA GLU A 29 21.94 24.58 0.70
C GLU A 29 20.71 25.43 1.02
N GLU A 30 19.97 25.82 -0.01
CA GLU A 30 18.67 26.47 0.18
C GLU A 30 17.75 25.49 0.93
N PRO A 31 16.99 25.96 1.94
CA PRO A 31 16.07 25.10 2.66
C PRO A 31 15.05 24.50 1.67
N THR A 32 15.02 23.18 1.61
CA THR A 32 14.01 22.45 0.86
C THR A 32 12.64 22.87 1.37
N PRO A 33 11.69 23.27 0.50
CA PRO A 33 10.33 23.57 0.92
C PRO A 33 9.77 22.40 1.73
N GLU A 34 9.28 22.67 2.94
CA GLU A 34 8.57 21.66 3.73
C GLU A 34 7.34 21.21 2.93
N GLU A 35 7.25 19.92 2.67
CA GLU A 35 6.08 19.29 2.06
C GLU A 35 4.88 19.55 2.99
N PRO A 36 3.73 20.05 2.48
CA PRO A 36 2.58 20.28 3.32
C PRO A 36 2.18 19.01 4.05
N ALA A 37 1.90 19.10 5.34
CA ALA A 37 1.43 17.97 6.12
C ALA A 37 0.16 17.38 5.47
N PRO A 38 0.00 16.05 5.42
CA PRO A 38 -1.20 15.42 4.89
C PRO A 38 -2.42 15.97 5.63
N GLU A 39 -3.45 16.34 4.86
CA GLU A 39 -4.72 16.79 5.44
C GLU A 39 -5.37 15.62 6.18
N GLU A 40 -5.85 15.85 7.40
CA GLU A 40 -6.59 14.84 8.17
C GLU A 40 -7.89 14.48 7.44
N PRO A 41 -8.28 13.19 7.37
CA PRO A 41 -9.51 12.77 6.71
C PRO A 41 -10.73 13.40 7.39
N ILE A 42 -11.66 13.87 6.58
CA ILE A 42 -12.93 14.45 7.05
C ILE A 42 -13.97 13.34 7.07
N TYR A 43 -14.36 12.90 8.27
CA TYR A 43 -15.36 11.86 8.45
C TYR A 43 -16.78 12.40 8.24
N PRO A 44 -17.74 11.54 7.75
CA PRO A 44 -19.11 11.95 7.53
C PRO A 44 -19.86 12.20 8.85
N GLU A 45 -20.80 13.17 8.85
CA GLU A 45 -21.67 13.44 10.01
C GLU A 45 -22.60 12.26 10.38
N ASN A 46 -22.96 11.46 9.38
CA ASN A 46 -23.83 10.30 9.53
C ASN A 46 -23.12 9.05 9.03
N PRO A 47 -22.24 8.44 9.82
CA PRO A 47 -21.50 7.27 9.42
C PRO A 47 -22.40 6.05 9.24
N LEU A 48 -22.04 5.19 8.29
CA LEU A 48 -22.69 3.92 8.00
C LEU A 48 -22.20 2.79 8.91
N SER A 49 -20.98 2.94 9.44
CA SER A 49 -20.37 1.95 10.33
C SER A 49 -21.18 1.77 11.61
N THR A 50 -21.31 0.54 12.03
CA THR A 50 -21.88 0.14 13.33
C THR A 50 -20.82 -0.38 14.30
N LEU A 51 -19.54 -0.20 13.97
CA LEU A 51 -18.44 -0.51 14.90
C LEU A 51 -18.47 0.46 16.11
N GLU A 52 -18.18 -0.10 17.27
CA GLU A 52 -18.08 0.67 18.53
C GLU A 52 -16.62 0.95 18.94
N GLY A 53 -15.65 0.51 18.14
CA GLY A 53 -14.20 0.69 18.36
C GLY A 53 -13.37 -0.07 17.36
N ASP A 54 -12.06 -0.04 17.58
CA ASP A 54 -11.05 -0.65 16.73
C ASP A 54 -11.21 -2.17 16.61
N VAL A 55 -10.80 -2.71 15.48
CA VAL A 55 -10.84 -4.15 15.17
C VAL A 55 -9.44 -4.61 14.79
N GLU A 56 -8.98 -5.69 15.43
CA GLU A 56 -7.80 -6.44 15.01
C GLU A 56 -8.26 -7.75 14.35
N LEU A 57 -8.03 -7.86 13.06
CA LEU A 57 -8.35 -9.07 12.28
C LEU A 57 -7.29 -10.14 12.53
N VAL A 58 -7.74 -11.30 13.01
CA VAL A 58 -6.87 -12.45 13.26
C VAL A 58 -7.24 -13.57 12.31
N PHE A 59 -6.35 -13.89 11.38
CA PHE A 59 -6.51 -15.00 10.44
C PHE A 59 -5.53 -16.11 10.78
N SER A 60 -6.07 -17.32 10.98
CA SER A 60 -5.24 -18.51 11.12
C SER A 60 -5.42 -19.43 9.91
N ALA A 61 -4.36 -20.12 9.51
CA ALA A 61 -4.37 -21.00 8.33
C ALA A 61 -5.45 -22.10 8.39
N ASP A 62 -5.82 -22.55 9.60
CA ASP A 62 -6.77 -23.63 9.81
C ASP A 62 -8.24 -23.19 9.86
N ASP A 63 -8.48 -21.89 10.03
CA ASP A 63 -9.82 -21.35 10.33
C ASP A 63 -10.21 -20.17 9.44
N SER A 64 -9.40 -19.88 8.44
CA SER A 64 -9.60 -18.78 7.53
C SER A 64 -9.66 -19.25 6.08
N LEU A 65 -10.48 -18.58 5.29
CA LEU A 65 -10.58 -18.76 3.87
C LEU A 65 -10.35 -17.42 3.18
N SER A 66 -9.61 -17.44 2.08
CA SER A 66 -9.36 -16.26 1.28
C SER A 66 -9.51 -16.57 -0.20
N TYR A 67 -10.23 -15.69 -0.89
CA TYR A 67 -10.42 -15.72 -2.34
C TYR A 67 -9.88 -14.45 -2.98
N ALA A 68 -9.48 -14.58 -4.24
CA ALA A 68 -9.15 -13.48 -5.11
C ALA A 68 -9.92 -13.67 -6.43
N ASP A 69 -10.96 -12.89 -6.60
CA ASP A 69 -11.89 -12.95 -7.72
C ASP A 69 -11.48 -11.92 -8.77
N CYS A 70 -11.08 -12.39 -9.95
CA CYS A 70 -10.70 -11.53 -11.07
C CYS A 70 -11.93 -11.20 -11.92
N PHE A 71 -12.38 -9.95 -11.91
CA PHE A 71 -13.47 -9.46 -12.76
C PHE A 71 -12.96 -8.83 -14.06
N GLY A 72 -11.64 -8.59 -14.15
CA GLY A 72 -11.02 -7.99 -15.32
C GLY A 72 -11.40 -6.52 -15.51
N ASN A 73 -11.54 -6.09 -16.75
CA ASN A 73 -11.96 -4.73 -17.09
C ASN A 73 -13.47 -4.53 -16.89
N TYR A 74 -13.93 -4.64 -15.64
CA TYR A 74 -15.36 -4.59 -15.30
C TYR A 74 -16.01 -3.23 -15.61
N TYR A 75 -15.27 -2.15 -15.42
CA TYR A 75 -15.77 -0.78 -15.62
C TYR A 75 -15.45 -0.18 -17.00
N ASP A 76 -14.98 -1.00 -17.95
CA ASP A 76 -14.57 -0.57 -19.31
C ASP A 76 -13.51 0.56 -19.30
N THR A 77 -12.49 0.36 -18.47
CA THR A 77 -11.36 1.30 -18.27
C THR A 77 -10.02 0.60 -18.53
N ASP A 78 -8.91 1.29 -18.29
CA ASP A 78 -7.58 0.68 -18.32
C ASP A 78 -7.23 -0.09 -17.03
N SER A 79 -8.16 -0.10 -16.05
CA SER A 79 -7.99 -0.76 -14.76
C SER A 79 -8.70 -2.11 -14.71
N TYR A 80 -8.11 -3.06 -13.98
CA TYR A 80 -8.64 -4.39 -13.73
C TYR A 80 -9.13 -4.51 -12.32
N MET A 81 -10.39 -4.88 -12.17
CA MET A 81 -11.06 -5.07 -10.88
C MET A 81 -10.77 -6.44 -10.31
N TRP A 82 -10.43 -6.46 -9.03
CA TRP A 82 -10.31 -7.67 -8.21
C TRP A 82 -11.10 -7.51 -6.92
N GLY A 83 -11.89 -8.55 -6.58
CA GLY A 83 -12.53 -8.69 -5.28
C GLY A 83 -11.72 -9.62 -4.40
N LEU A 84 -11.30 -9.17 -3.22
CA LEU A 84 -10.55 -9.99 -2.28
C LEU A 84 -11.40 -10.27 -1.05
N TYR A 85 -11.59 -11.54 -0.74
CA TYR A 85 -12.33 -12.02 0.43
C TYR A 85 -11.39 -12.62 1.46
N PHE A 86 -11.58 -12.20 2.70
CA PHE A 86 -10.92 -12.77 3.86
C PHE A 86 -11.98 -13.10 4.90
N GLN A 87 -12.11 -14.36 5.25
CA GLN A 87 -13.13 -14.83 6.17
C GLN A 87 -12.50 -15.65 7.30
N ASN A 88 -12.86 -15.34 8.54
CA ASN A 88 -12.55 -16.14 9.70
C ASN A 88 -13.84 -16.82 10.19
N TYR A 89 -13.85 -18.16 10.20
CA TYR A 89 -15.04 -18.94 10.56
C TYR A 89 -15.34 -18.97 12.06
N THR A 90 -14.32 -18.84 12.90
CA THR A 90 -14.47 -18.83 14.36
C THR A 90 -14.98 -17.50 14.85
N SER A 91 -14.34 -16.40 14.50
CA SER A 91 -14.77 -15.04 14.90
C SER A 91 -16.00 -14.54 14.15
N LYS A 92 -16.38 -15.22 13.05
CA LYS A 92 -17.45 -14.81 12.13
C LYS A 92 -17.20 -13.45 11.48
N GLU A 93 -15.93 -13.11 11.29
CA GLU A 93 -15.50 -11.90 10.63
C GLU A 93 -15.24 -12.14 9.15
N GLN A 94 -15.59 -11.16 8.36
CA GLN A 94 -15.36 -11.11 6.93
C GLN A 94 -14.89 -9.72 6.55
N LEU A 95 -13.83 -9.67 5.75
CA LEU A 95 -13.41 -8.47 5.06
C LEU A 95 -13.49 -8.73 3.56
N TYR A 96 -14.26 -7.95 2.85
CA TYR A 96 -14.25 -7.86 1.40
C TYR A 96 -13.63 -6.53 1.00
N VAL A 97 -12.68 -6.56 0.09
CA VAL A 97 -12.08 -5.36 -0.48
C VAL A 97 -12.05 -5.48 -2.00
N GLU A 98 -12.43 -4.40 -2.65
CA GLU A 98 -12.34 -4.24 -4.08
C GLU A 98 -11.13 -3.40 -4.41
N ILE A 99 -10.24 -3.93 -5.26
CA ILE A 99 -9.03 -3.22 -5.69
C ILE A 99 -8.99 -3.08 -7.20
N MET A 100 -8.40 -1.98 -7.64
CA MET A 100 -8.20 -1.69 -9.05
C MET A 100 -6.70 -1.72 -9.37
N CYS A 101 -6.29 -2.57 -10.29
CA CYS A 101 -4.89 -2.67 -10.68
C CYS A 101 -4.70 -2.45 -12.18
N ALA A 102 -3.48 -2.10 -12.59
CA ALA A 102 -3.12 -1.91 -13.98
C ALA A 102 -2.82 -3.22 -14.72
N ASP A 103 -2.63 -4.30 -13.98
CA ASP A 103 -2.19 -5.57 -14.53
C ASP A 103 -3.40 -6.43 -14.93
N HIS A 104 -3.28 -7.05 -16.11
CA HIS A 104 -4.27 -7.95 -16.69
C HIS A 104 -3.85 -9.44 -16.59
N ILE A 105 -2.75 -9.72 -15.90
CA ILE A 105 -2.29 -11.08 -15.64
C ILE A 105 -3.24 -11.73 -14.63
N TYR A 106 -3.63 -12.97 -14.86
CA TYR A 106 -4.47 -13.73 -13.94
C TYR A 106 -3.62 -14.32 -12.81
N GLU A 107 -3.16 -13.43 -11.93
CA GLU A 107 -2.41 -13.71 -10.71
C GLU A 107 -2.87 -12.72 -9.63
N VAL A 108 -2.71 -13.08 -8.35
CA VAL A 108 -3.03 -12.15 -7.25
C VAL A 108 -2.22 -10.87 -7.38
N PRO A 109 -2.86 -9.69 -7.48
CA PRO A 109 -2.14 -8.44 -7.62
C PRO A 109 -1.26 -8.15 -6.41
N LEU A 110 0.02 -7.78 -6.65
CA LEU A 110 0.95 -7.39 -5.59
C LEU A 110 1.06 -5.87 -5.53
N GLY A 111 1.33 -5.33 -4.34
CA GLY A 111 1.54 -3.91 -4.12
C GLY A 111 0.69 -3.34 -2.99
N THR A 112 0.73 -2.02 -2.87
CA THR A 112 -0.10 -1.27 -1.91
C THR A 112 -1.24 -0.58 -2.65
N PHE A 113 -2.46 -0.77 -2.16
CA PHE A 113 -3.70 -0.19 -2.68
C PHE A 113 -4.27 0.73 -1.62
N VAL A 114 -4.39 2.01 -1.95
CA VAL A 114 -4.84 3.06 -1.01
C VAL A 114 -6.31 3.37 -1.26
N ALA A 115 -7.06 3.60 -0.18
CA ALA A 115 -8.49 3.89 -0.24
C ALA A 115 -8.78 5.13 -1.09
N SER A 116 -9.71 5.00 -2.04
CA SER A 116 -10.09 6.07 -2.98
C SER A 116 -11.56 5.97 -3.36
N ASP A 117 -12.17 7.12 -3.61
CA ASP A 117 -13.50 7.21 -4.22
C ASP A 117 -13.47 7.05 -5.75
N ASP A 118 -12.28 7.11 -6.35
CA ASP A 118 -12.11 6.96 -7.79
C ASP A 118 -12.01 5.48 -8.18
N VAL A 119 -13.14 4.89 -8.50
CA VAL A 119 -13.27 3.49 -8.93
C VAL A 119 -12.58 3.18 -10.27
N TYR A 120 -12.11 4.21 -10.98
CA TYR A 120 -11.46 4.07 -12.30
C TYR A 120 -9.94 4.15 -12.21
N ALA A 121 -9.39 4.65 -11.11
CA ALA A 121 -7.95 4.77 -10.92
C ALA A 121 -7.31 3.41 -10.68
N THR A 122 -6.05 3.25 -11.09
CA THR A 122 -5.24 2.08 -10.79
C THR A 122 -4.48 2.24 -9.47
N GLY A 123 -4.20 1.12 -8.78
CA GLY A 123 -3.46 1.14 -7.51
C GLY A 123 -4.32 1.57 -6.33
N VAL A 124 -5.65 1.53 -6.48
CA VAL A 124 -6.58 1.93 -5.42
C VAL A 124 -7.34 0.75 -4.84
N LEU A 125 -7.72 0.90 -3.58
CA LEU A 125 -8.76 0.18 -2.88
C LEU A 125 -10.03 1.05 -2.96
N VAL A 126 -11.13 0.49 -3.49
CA VAL A 126 -12.37 1.24 -3.64
C VAL A 126 -13.08 1.34 -2.30
N LYS A 127 -13.37 2.57 -1.86
CA LYS A 127 -14.06 2.81 -0.59
C LYS A 127 -15.44 2.16 -0.56
N GLY A 128 -15.83 1.67 0.62
CA GLY A 128 -17.14 1.08 0.83
C GLY A 128 -18.26 2.12 0.86
N GLY A 129 -19.44 1.71 0.39
CA GLY A 129 -20.63 2.56 0.36
C GLY A 129 -21.90 1.75 0.10
N PHE A 130 -22.97 2.45 -0.19
CA PHE A 130 -24.18 1.86 -0.75
C PHE A 130 -24.33 2.28 -2.20
N ASP A 131 -24.80 1.37 -3.04
CA ASP A 131 -25.19 1.69 -4.41
C ASP A 131 -26.54 2.42 -4.46
N GLU A 132 -27.00 2.74 -5.68
CA GLU A 132 -28.26 3.46 -5.92
C GLU A 132 -29.50 2.68 -5.44
N ASP A 133 -29.40 1.36 -5.35
CA ASP A 133 -30.47 0.46 -4.88
C ASP A 133 -30.40 0.22 -3.36
N GLY A 134 -29.39 0.73 -2.69
CA GLY A 134 -29.18 0.61 -1.24
C GLY A 134 -28.50 -0.68 -0.80
N TYR A 135 -27.81 -1.37 -1.71
CA TYR A 135 -26.97 -2.52 -1.36
C TYR A 135 -25.54 -2.08 -1.02
N GLN A 136 -24.92 -2.84 -0.11
CA GLN A 136 -23.48 -2.66 0.18
C GLN A 136 -22.67 -2.90 -1.07
N SER A 137 -21.82 -1.93 -1.42
CA SER A 137 -20.95 -1.96 -2.59
C SER A 137 -19.52 -1.68 -2.20
N TYR A 138 -18.58 -2.24 -2.95
CA TYR A 138 -17.15 -2.08 -2.80
C TYR A 138 -16.61 -2.69 -1.50
N SER A 139 -15.80 -1.97 -0.71
CA SER A 139 -15.03 -2.56 0.39
C SER A 139 -15.72 -2.45 1.74
N TRP A 140 -15.93 -3.59 2.41
CA TRP A 140 -16.67 -3.68 3.67
C TRP A 140 -16.06 -4.69 4.63
N TYR A 141 -16.08 -4.33 5.91
CA TYR A 141 -15.93 -5.25 7.03
C TYR A 141 -17.29 -5.66 7.57
N THR A 142 -17.41 -6.94 7.94
CA THR A 142 -18.64 -7.49 8.55
C THR A 142 -18.28 -8.51 9.63
N ARG A 143 -18.94 -8.42 10.78
CA ARG A 143 -18.88 -9.42 11.84
C ARG A 143 -20.28 -9.86 12.20
N LEU A 144 -20.58 -11.14 11.98
CA LEU A 144 -21.88 -11.73 12.25
C LEU A 144 -21.98 -12.19 13.71
N LYS A 145 -23.02 -11.77 14.43
CA LYS A 145 -23.42 -12.34 15.72
C LYS A 145 -24.59 -13.30 15.50
N MET A 146 -24.31 -14.60 15.56
CA MET A 146 -25.29 -15.64 15.24
C MET A 146 -26.46 -15.71 16.23
N GLU A 147 -26.26 -15.33 17.50
CA GLU A 147 -27.28 -15.48 18.56
C GLU A 147 -28.27 -14.33 18.61
N GLU A 148 -27.91 -13.14 18.12
CA GLU A 148 -28.73 -11.92 18.29
C GLU A 148 -29.25 -11.36 16.97
N GLN A 149 -28.94 -11.97 15.82
CA GLN A 149 -29.18 -11.43 14.48
C GLN A 149 -28.60 -10.00 14.31
N SER A 150 -27.77 -9.57 15.23
CA SER A 150 -27.06 -8.31 15.18
C SER A 150 -25.62 -8.58 14.84
N GLY A 151 -25.11 -7.87 13.87
CA GLY A 151 -23.71 -7.88 13.47
C GLY A 151 -23.14 -6.48 13.55
N ALA A 152 -21.83 -6.38 13.39
CA ALA A 152 -21.18 -5.12 13.11
C ALA A 152 -20.82 -5.07 11.63
N THR A 153 -21.07 -3.94 10.98
CA THR A 153 -20.65 -3.69 9.61
C THR A 153 -19.99 -2.32 9.53
N ALA A 154 -18.99 -2.20 8.68
CA ALA A 154 -18.29 -0.95 8.45
C ALA A 154 -17.81 -0.84 7.00
N PRO A 155 -18.13 0.26 6.31
CA PRO A 155 -17.47 0.55 5.04
C PRO A 155 -16.00 0.86 5.29
N ILE A 156 -15.14 0.46 4.37
CA ILE A 156 -13.76 0.91 4.38
C ILE A 156 -13.74 2.34 3.81
N PHE A 157 -13.32 3.28 4.63
CA PHE A 157 -13.38 4.70 4.30
C PHE A 157 -11.99 5.30 3.99
N ASP A 158 -10.95 4.78 4.66
CA ASP A 158 -9.57 5.26 4.49
C ASP A 158 -8.57 4.14 4.76
N GLY A 159 -7.27 4.43 4.57
CA GLY A 159 -6.20 3.48 4.81
C GLY A 159 -5.74 2.74 3.56
N SER A 160 -5.13 1.57 3.75
CA SER A 160 -4.57 0.79 2.65
C SER A 160 -4.50 -0.69 2.95
N ILE A 161 -4.37 -1.50 1.89
CA ILE A 161 -3.90 -2.87 1.98
C ILE A 161 -2.57 -3.01 1.23
N THR A 162 -1.67 -3.84 1.76
CA THR A 162 -0.42 -4.19 1.07
C THR A 162 -0.38 -5.69 0.88
N ILE A 163 -0.18 -6.13 -0.36
CA ILE A 163 -0.12 -7.54 -0.76
C ILE A 163 1.29 -7.85 -1.21
N GLU A 164 1.91 -8.83 -0.56
CA GLU A 164 3.27 -9.28 -0.81
C GLU A 164 3.28 -10.78 -1.09
N GLU A 165 4.25 -11.24 -1.88
CA GLU A 165 4.53 -12.67 -2.00
C GLU A 165 5.26 -13.16 -0.73
N ALA A 166 4.73 -14.22 -0.10
CA ALA A 166 5.28 -14.81 1.13
C ALA A 166 5.95 -16.18 0.91
N GLY A 167 6.20 -16.56 -0.34
CA GLY A 167 6.80 -17.82 -0.76
C GLY A 167 5.89 -18.60 -1.70
N GLU A 168 6.20 -19.81 -2.05
CA GLU A 168 5.58 -20.64 -3.10
C GLU A 168 4.03 -20.62 -3.14
N GLY A 169 3.44 -19.59 -3.77
CA GLY A 169 2.00 -19.38 -3.90
C GLY A 169 1.32 -18.98 -2.59
N LEU A 170 2.08 -18.48 -1.62
CA LEU A 170 1.57 -17.84 -0.42
C LEU A 170 1.62 -16.33 -0.57
N HIS A 171 0.62 -15.66 -0.03
CA HIS A 171 0.55 -14.21 0.01
C HIS A 171 0.46 -13.74 1.46
N ARG A 172 1.10 -12.60 1.73
CA ARG A 172 0.95 -11.86 2.97
C ARG A 172 0.19 -10.59 2.65
N VAL A 173 -0.94 -10.38 3.33
CA VAL A 173 -1.75 -9.19 3.16
C VAL A 173 -1.81 -8.45 4.49
N ILE A 174 -1.37 -7.20 4.46
CA ILE A 174 -1.37 -6.31 5.63
C ILE A 174 -2.55 -5.36 5.46
N PHE A 175 -3.40 -5.30 6.48
CA PHE A 175 -4.55 -4.42 6.55
C PHE A 175 -4.25 -3.26 7.49
N ASP A 176 -4.33 -2.04 6.97
CA ASP A 176 -4.25 -0.79 7.72
C ASP A 176 -5.38 0.11 7.24
N LEU A 177 -6.58 -0.22 7.69
CA LEU A 177 -7.84 0.32 7.19
C LEU A 177 -8.55 1.11 8.28
N VAL A 178 -9.40 2.04 7.86
CA VAL A 178 -10.20 2.87 8.76
C VAL A 178 -11.63 2.92 8.25
N ASP A 179 -12.61 2.82 9.15
CA ASP A 179 -14.01 2.98 8.82
C ASP A 179 -14.45 4.45 8.77
N ASP A 180 -15.70 4.72 8.42
CA ASP A 180 -16.27 6.06 8.33
C ASP A 180 -16.59 6.73 9.69
N ARG A 181 -16.22 6.07 10.81
CA ARG A 181 -16.22 6.64 12.17
C ARG A 181 -14.82 6.95 12.69
N GLY A 182 -13.78 6.54 11.94
CA GLY A 182 -12.39 6.65 12.36
C GLY A 182 -11.90 5.48 13.21
N ASN A 183 -12.65 4.36 13.29
CA ASN A 183 -12.14 3.17 13.96
C ASN A 183 -11.17 2.44 13.03
N SER A 184 -10.05 1.96 13.58
CA SER A 184 -9.06 1.18 12.86
C SER A 184 -9.52 -0.26 12.62
N ILE A 185 -9.26 -0.79 11.43
CA ILE A 185 -9.47 -2.20 11.07
C ILE A 185 -8.12 -2.71 10.57
N THR A 186 -7.35 -3.35 11.45
CA THR A 186 -5.97 -3.74 11.18
C THR A 186 -5.80 -5.25 11.27
N GLY A 187 -4.73 -5.78 10.69
CA GLY A 187 -4.40 -7.20 10.80
C GLY A 187 -3.45 -7.67 9.70
N ILE A 188 -3.13 -8.96 9.75
CA ILE A 188 -2.29 -9.61 8.75
C ILE A 188 -2.94 -10.96 8.40
N TYR A 189 -3.07 -11.21 7.11
CA TYR A 189 -3.33 -12.53 6.56
C TYR A 189 -2.03 -13.07 5.96
N GLU A 190 -1.74 -14.34 6.22
CA GLU A 190 -0.66 -15.05 5.52
C GLU A 190 -1.14 -16.45 5.12
N GLY A 191 -1.24 -16.68 3.81
CA GLY A 191 -1.78 -17.94 3.32
C GLY A 191 -1.96 -17.99 1.80
N ARG A 192 -2.59 -19.06 1.35
CA ARG A 192 -2.99 -19.21 -0.06
C ARG A 192 -4.32 -18.51 -0.29
N MET A 193 -4.40 -17.76 -1.38
CA MET A 193 -5.65 -17.23 -1.89
C MET A 193 -6.16 -18.13 -3.02
N VAL A 194 -7.44 -18.51 -2.96
CA VAL A 194 -8.09 -19.25 -4.05
C VAL A 194 -8.42 -18.24 -5.15
N LEU A 195 -7.90 -18.48 -6.37
CA LEU A 195 -8.20 -17.62 -7.52
C LEU A 195 -9.45 -18.11 -8.23
N GLU A 196 -10.36 -17.19 -8.50
CA GLU A 196 -11.54 -17.42 -9.34
C GLU A 196 -11.61 -16.41 -10.49
N ASP A 197 -12.01 -16.87 -11.68
CA ASP A 197 -12.05 -16.07 -12.90
C ASP A 197 -13.50 -15.74 -13.28
N PHE A 198 -13.88 -14.49 -13.07
CA PHE A 198 -15.20 -13.94 -13.40
C PHE A 198 -15.14 -12.98 -14.60
N ARG A 199 -14.04 -12.96 -15.34
CA ARG A 199 -13.92 -12.07 -16.51
C ARG A 199 -14.97 -12.43 -17.55
N ILE A 200 -15.70 -11.43 -18.01
CA ILE A 200 -16.65 -11.55 -19.11
C ILE A 200 -15.84 -11.47 -20.41
N ASN A 201 -15.82 -12.55 -21.19
CA ASN A 201 -15.15 -12.62 -22.50
C ASN A 201 -16.02 -12.00 -23.60
#